data_45563e6b3c9c00527d727323f8ecab47
#
_entry.id   45563e6b3c9c00527d727323f8ecab47
#
_cell.length_a   1.000
_cell.length_b   1.000
_cell.length_c   1.000
_cell.angle_alpha   90.00
_cell.angle_beta   90.00
_cell.angle_gamma   90.00
#
_symmetry.space_group_name_H-M   'P 1'
#
loop_
_entity.id
_entity.type
_entity.pdbx_description
1 polymer ?
#
loop_
_entity_poly.entity_id
_entity_poly.type
_entity_poly.pdbx_seq_one_letter_code
_entity_poly.pdbx_strand_id
1 'polypeptide(L)'
;MLDSSQYESLGAALSGAIERWPDEICLIEADREHERCRLTYREFGEGALRLASGLQENWFAPHDRAAILMSNQSKWLISAYAVFFCGGVLVPLDYKLTPAEHLALLAHSNSRALVVEYPIWRALSPGDFSATRVETILVTEAPAGANLAGAKRWEELRGERAPEFQPRRRADAACIVYSSGTGGRPKGCVLTHENYLEQCKAVAPLGPFWPGARYLSIIPTNHAIDFMVGFVMPFTGGGTVVHLRTLRPEYIRDAFTRYKIIYMAVVPLILKNLERGLRERFAALPPVKRRILNALVRVNRMATRRRPRPWLSRVLLKSVHQAFGGELRALLVGGAFTEPKTLEFFHDIGIQILNGYGCTEACTAITVNDMKPFRPDTLGKPVAGMQVRIMNPAADGVGEVAVRSKTVMSHYLDDPELTAETIVDGWLLTGDLGKMDASGHLLLLGRKKNMIVTAEGKNIYPEDVENVFESLPVKEFCVFAANYLWPQRTLAGEQLVLVVHPDADQNINGAIGREVERRNTGLLPYKRVSGYVLWSQDFPRTASLKIKRNVLAEQIGRQLDRSAVRPL
;
A
#
# COMPACT_ATOMS: atom_id res chain seq x y z
N MET A 1 18.25 -6.85 13.41
CA MET A 1 17.26 -7.66 12.70
C MET A 1 17.67 -9.12 12.75
N LEU A 2 16.73 -10.06 12.86
CA LEU A 2 17.03 -11.49 12.74
C LEU A 2 17.57 -11.80 11.33
N ASP A 3 18.44 -12.78 11.23
CA ASP A 3 18.84 -13.32 9.92
C ASP A 3 17.75 -14.25 9.39
N SER A 4 16.96 -13.74 8.45
CA SER A 4 15.82 -14.47 7.87
C SER A 4 16.22 -15.76 7.13
N SER A 5 17.51 -15.95 6.81
CA SER A 5 18.00 -17.19 6.19
C SER A 5 18.00 -18.38 7.14
N GLN A 6 17.96 -18.14 8.45
CA GLN A 6 17.97 -19.19 9.49
C GLN A 6 16.58 -19.75 9.80
N TYR A 7 15.52 -19.19 9.19
CA TYR A 7 14.15 -19.57 9.50
C TYR A 7 13.47 -20.22 8.30
N GLU A 8 12.71 -21.25 8.57
CA GLU A 8 11.93 -21.97 7.57
C GLU A 8 10.55 -21.35 7.33
N SER A 9 10.01 -20.60 8.31
CA SER A 9 8.67 -20.01 8.20
C SER A 9 8.57 -18.67 8.93
N LEU A 10 7.52 -17.89 8.61
CA LEU A 10 7.18 -16.67 9.35
C LEU A 10 6.86 -16.98 10.81
N GLY A 11 6.17 -18.08 11.09
CA GLY A 11 5.89 -18.51 12.46
C GLY A 11 7.17 -18.68 13.26
N ALA A 12 8.16 -19.41 12.71
CA ALA A 12 9.46 -19.61 13.35
C ALA A 12 10.24 -18.29 13.54
N ALA A 13 10.23 -17.40 12.53
CA ALA A 13 10.91 -16.11 12.63
C ALA A 13 10.29 -15.19 13.69
N LEU A 14 8.96 -15.18 13.80
CA LEU A 14 8.24 -14.42 14.83
C LEU A 14 8.46 -15.01 16.23
N SER A 15 8.48 -16.34 16.38
CA SER A 15 8.88 -17.01 17.64
C SER A 15 10.28 -16.60 18.06
N GLY A 16 11.24 -16.66 17.14
CA GLY A 16 12.62 -16.25 17.41
C GLY A 16 12.74 -14.76 17.78
N ALA A 17 11.87 -13.90 17.26
CA ALA A 17 11.82 -12.49 17.64
C ALA A 17 11.32 -12.30 19.08
N ILE A 18 10.28 -13.05 19.48
CA ILE A 18 9.73 -13.03 20.84
C ILE A 18 10.77 -13.52 21.86
N GLU A 19 11.48 -14.58 21.52
CA GLU A 19 12.56 -15.12 22.39
C GLU A 19 13.73 -14.14 22.52
N ARG A 20 14.06 -13.42 21.44
CA ARG A 20 15.22 -12.52 21.43
C ARG A 20 15.00 -11.20 22.15
N TRP A 21 13.76 -10.65 22.08
CA TRP A 21 13.43 -9.33 22.64
C TRP A 21 12.19 -9.37 23.55
N PRO A 22 12.09 -10.31 24.51
CA PRO A 22 10.85 -10.56 25.25
C PRO A 22 10.29 -9.34 25.96
N ASP A 23 11.16 -8.49 26.50
CA ASP A 23 10.79 -7.35 27.35
C ASP A 23 10.70 -6.01 26.59
N GLU A 24 11.04 -6.02 25.29
CA GLU A 24 10.91 -4.85 24.42
C GLU A 24 9.46 -4.64 23.98
N ILE A 25 9.07 -3.38 23.78
CA ILE A 25 7.72 -3.07 23.25
C ILE A 25 7.65 -3.40 21.76
N CYS A 26 6.77 -4.30 21.38
CA CYS A 26 6.55 -4.64 19.97
C CYS A 26 5.36 -3.92 19.35
N LEU A 27 4.34 -3.58 20.14
CA LEU A 27 3.08 -3.06 19.64
C LEU A 27 2.45 -2.03 20.57
N ILE A 28 2.02 -0.91 20.00
CA ILE A 28 1.20 0.10 20.66
C ILE A 28 -0.04 0.32 19.79
N GLU A 29 -1.23 0.22 20.36
CA GLU A 29 -2.48 0.60 19.68
C GLU A 29 -2.99 1.90 20.27
N ALA A 30 -3.20 2.91 19.41
CA ALA A 30 -3.70 4.21 19.79
C ALA A 30 -4.94 4.58 18.95
N ASP A 31 -5.95 5.14 19.62
CA ASP A 31 -7.11 5.73 18.98
C ASP A 31 -7.21 7.18 19.43
N ARG A 32 -6.99 8.10 18.50
CA ARG A 32 -6.91 9.54 18.77
C ARG A 32 -5.87 9.83 19.86
N GLU A 33 -6.31 10.36 21.00
CA GLU A 33 -5.45 10.71 22.14
C GLU A 33 -5.25 9.56 23.13
N HIS A 34 -5.99 8.47 22.98
CA HIS A 34 -6.00 7.36 23.91
C HIS A 34 -5.13 6.19 23.41
N GLU A 35 -4.19 5.76 24.25
CA GLU A 35 -3.48 4.51 24.06
C GLU A 35 -4.37 3.37 24.57
N ARG A 36 -4.79 2.46 23.69
CA ARG A 36 -5.67 1.34 24.00
C ARG A 36 -4.93 0.17 24.60
N CYS A 37 -3.76 -0.14 24.06
CA CYS A 37 -2.88 -1.14 24.60
C CYS A 37 -1.42 -0.88 24.23
N ARG A 38 -0.53 -1.47 25.03
CA ARG A 38 0.92 -1.50 24.81
C ARG A 38 1.40 -2.88 25.21
N LEU A 39 2.06 -3.58 24.29
CA LEU A 39 2.47 -4.95 24.48
C LEU A 39 3.97 -5.09 24.28
N THR A 40 4.61 -5.82 25.17
CA THR A 40 5.95 -6.38 24.95
C THR A 40 5.86 -7.54 23.97
N TYR A 41 7.01 -7.98 23.44
CA TYR A 41 7.08 -9.20 22.62
C TYR A 41 6.57 -10.42 23.37
N ARG A 42 6.86 -10.53 24.67
CA ARG A 42 6.38 -11.59 25.54
C ARG A 42 4.85 -11.59 25.64
N GLU A 43 4.25 -10.47 26.02
CA GLU A 43 2.79 -10.33 26.15
C GLU A 43 2.05 -10.56 24.83
N PHE A 44 2.63 -10.09 23.72
CA PHE A 44 2.13 -10.36 22.37
C PHE A 44 2.17 -11.86 22.07
N GLY A 45 3.28 -12.52 22.35
CA GLY A 45 3.46 -13.96 22.19
C GLY A 45 2.45 -14.75 23.00
N GLU A 46 2.31 -14.44 24.29
CA GLU A 46 1.33 -15.08 25.16
C GLU A 46 -0.12 -14.91 24.68
N GLY A 47 -0.46 -13.71 24.18
CA GLY A 47 -1.77 -13.45 23.56
C GLY A 47 -2.03 -14.34 22.35
N ALA A 48 -1.02 -14.47 21.49
CA ALA A 48 -1.11 -15.30 20.29
C ALA A 48 -1.14 -16.80 20.61
N LEU A 49 -0.37 -17.27 21.60
CA LEU A 49 -0.36 -18.66 22.02
C LEU A 49 -1.70 -19.09 22.65
N ARG A 50 -2.34 -18.20 23.44
CA ARG A 50 -3.70 -18.45 23.93
C ARG A 50 -4.71 -18.64 22.80
N LEU A 51 -4.63 -17.81 21.77
CA LEU A 51 -5.48 -17.93 20.60
C LEU A 51 -5.15 -19.19 19.78
N ALA A 52 -3.86 -19.50 19.60
CA ALA A 52 -3.40 -20.71 18.91
C ALA A 52 -3.91 -21.98 19.56
N SER A 53 -3.85 -22.07 20.90
CA SER A 53 -4.43 -23.16 21.68
C SER A 53 -5.93 -23.33 21.36
N GLY A 54 -6.70 -22.25 21.45
CA GLY A 54 -8.12 -22.28 21.13
C GLY A 54 -8.41 -22.70 19.67
N LEU A 55 -7.59 -22.26 18.71
CA LEU A 55 -7.71 -22.66 17.30
C LEU A 55 -7.44 -24.17 17.12
N GLN A 56 -6.35 -24.69 17.71
CA GLN A 56 -6.00 -26.11 17.62
C GLN A 56 -7.06 -27.02 18.28
N GLU A 57 -7.62 -26.62 19.41
CA GLU A 57 -8.71 -27.34 20.06
C GLU A 57 -10.03 -27.29 19.29
N ASN A 58 -10.22 -26.27 18.43
CA ASN A 58 -11.36 -26.18 17.50
C ASN A 58 -10.99 -26.68 16.08
N TRP A 59 -10.11 -27.69 16.01
CA TRP A 59 -9.78 -28.44 14.79
C TRP A 59 -9.08 -27.63 13.68
N PHE A 60 -8.49 -26.48 13.99
CA PHE A 60 -7.66 -25.76 13.04
C PHE A 60 -6.31 -26.48 12.88
N ALA A 61 -6.07 -27.01 11.69
CA ALA A 61 -4.92 -27.83 11.37
C ALA A 61 -3.90 -27.08 10.51
N PRO A 62 -2.65 -27.59 10.39
CA PRO A 62 -1.69 -27.07 9.42
C PRO A 62 -2.29 -27.04 8.01
N HIS A 63 -1.98 -25.98 7.26
CA HIS A 63 -2.54 -25.61 5.95
C HIS A 63 -3.99 -25.12 5.96
N ASP A 64 -4.73 -25.19 7.05
CA ASP A 64 -6.03 -24.54 7.11
C ASP A 64 -5.87 -23.02 6.90
N ARG A 65 -6.88 -22.40 6.31
CA ARG A 65 -6.87 -20.98 5.98
C ARG A 65 -7.69 -20.21 7.00
N ALA A 66 -7.14 -19.10 7.49
CA ALA A 66 -7.82 -18.20 8.39
C ALA A 66 -7.92 -16.81 7.78
N ALA A 67 -9.14 -16.32 7.59
CA ALA A 67 -9.38 -14.97 7.12
C ALA A 67 -9.34 -13.98 8.28
N ILE A 68 -8.69 -12.82 8.05
CA ILE A 68 -8.74 -11.67 8.96
C ILE A 68 -9.42 -10.51 8.24
N LEU A 69 -10.49 -9.99 8.84
CA LEU A 69 -11.36 -8.97 8.27
C LEU A 69 -11.61 -7.88 9.31
N MET A 70 -10.64 -6.98 9.49
CA MET A 70 -10.71 -5.89 10.46
C MET A 70 -9.78 -4.74 10.11
N SER A 71 -10.02 -3.58 10.69
CA SER A 71 -9.11 -2.43 10.67
C SER A 71 -7.82 -2.70 11.46
N ASN A 72 -6.84 -1.80 11.37
CA ASN A 72 -5.59 -1.92 12.13
C ASN A 72 -5.86 -1.90 13.63
N GLN A 73 -5.55 -3.00 14.31
CA GLN A 73 -5.66 -3.17 15.75
C GLN A 73 -4.69 -4.26 16.23
N SER A 74 -4.40 -4.28 17.52
CA SER A 74 -3.49 -5.27 18.13
C SER A 74 -3.91 -6.71 17.84
N LYS A 75 -5.20 -6.98 17.88
CA LYS A 75 -5.79 -8.31 17.62
C LYS A 75 -5.54 -8.81 16.20
N TRP A 76 -5.32 -7.89 15.22
CA TRP A 76 -4.96 -8.26 13.86
C TRP A 76 -3.63 -9.02 13.85
N LEU A 77 -2.58 -8.41 14.45
CA LEU A 77 -1.23 -8.99 14.44
C LEU A 77 -1.14 -10.23 15.33
N ILE A 78 -1.81 -10.22 16.47
CA ILE A 78 -1.91 -11.37 17.39
C ILE A 78 -2.53 -12.56 16.67
N SER A 79 -3.66 -12.35 15.96
CA SER A 79 -4.34 -13.40 15.21
C SER A 79 -3.49 -13.93 14.05
N ALA A 80 -2.78 -13.05 13.33
CA ALA A 80 -1.90 -13.47 12.25
C ALA A 80 -0.77 -14.36 12.76
N TYR A 81 -0.14 -14.00 13.89
CA TYR A 81 0.91 -14.84 14.45
C TYR A 81 0.36 -16.16 14.99
N ALA A 82 -0.83 -16.17 15.63
CA ALA A 82 -1.47 -17.42 16.07
C ALA A 82 -1.73 -18.38 14.89
N VAL A 83 -2.18 -17.85 13.75
CA VAL A 83 -2.37 -18.65 12.52
C VAL A 83 -1.05 -19.24 12.03
N PHE A 84 0.03 -18.44 11.98
CA PHE A 84 1.35 -18.94 11.58
C PHE A 84 1.93 -19.94 12.57
N PHE A 85 1.68 -19.78 13.87
CA PHE A 85 2.08 -20.73 14.91
C PHE A 85 1.40 -22.09 14.73
N CYS A 86 0.12 -22.08 14.36
CA CYS A 86 -0.65 -23.29 14.02
C CYS A 86 -0.30 -23.86 12.63
N GLY A 87 0.67 -23.32 11.91
CA GLY A 87 1.01 -23.76 10.55
C GLY A 87 -0.06 -23.46 9.51
N GLY A 88 -0.98 -22.53 9.80
CA GLY A 88 -2.05 -22.12 8.91
C GLY A 88 -1.60 -21.12 7.84
N VAL A 89 -2.51 -20.87 6.89
CA VAL A 89 -2.37 -19.89 5.81
C VAL A 89 -3.25 -18.68 6.11
N LEU A 90 -2.63 -17.50 6.16
CA LEU A 90 -3.33 -16.25 6.44
C LEU A 90 -4.04 -15.71 5.20
N VAL A 91 -5.29 -15.26 5.34
CA VAL A 91 -6.07 -14.63 4.28
C VAL A 91 -6.50 -13.22 4.74
N PRO A 92 -5.64 -12.21 4.51
CA PRO A 92 -5.96 -10.83 4.88
C PRO A 92 -6.97 -10.23 3.89
N LEU A 93 -8.17 -9.91 4.35
CA LEU A 93 -9.25 -9.36 3.53
C LEU A 93 -9.38 -7.84 3.72
N ASP A 94 -9.74 -7.15 2.64
CA ASP A 94 -10.01 -5.71 2.68
C ASP A 94 -11.34 -5.44 3.40
N TYR A 95 -11.27 -4.80 4.56
CA TYR A 95 -12.43 -4.51 5.42
C TYR A 95 -13.41 -3.47 4.83
N LYS A 96 -13.06 -2.82 3.70
CA LYS A 96 -13.90 -1.83 3.01
C LYS A 96 -14.72 -2.42 1.86
N LEU A 97 -14.64 -3.70 1.62
CA LEU A 97 -15.47 -4.38 0.64
C LEU A 97 -16.92 -4.53 1.16
N THR A 98 -17.82 -4.80 0.24
CA THR A 98 -19.22 -5.09 0.58
C THR A 98 -19.38 -6.47 1.22
N PRO A 99 -20.47 -6.74 1.98
CA PRO A 99 -20.73 -8.06 2.52
C PRO A 99 -20.76 -9.18 1.47
N ALA A 100 -21.32 -8.91 0.29
CA ALA A 100 -21.35 -9.88 -0.80
C ALA A 100 -19.94 -10.21 -1.33
N GLU A 101 -19.07 -9.19 -1.49
CA GLU A 101 -17.68 -9.40 -1.86
C GLU A 101 -16.92 -10.18 -0.78
N HIS A 102 -17.16 -9.90 0.50
CA HIS A 102 -16.54 -10.67 1.59
C HIS A 102 -16.94 -12.15 1.56
N LEU A 103 -18.23 -12.46 1.40
CA LEU A 103 -18.70 -13.84 1.31
C LEU A 103 -18.09 -14.57 0.10
N ALA A 104 -18.02 -13.90 -1.04
CA ALA A 104 -17.37 -14.45 -2.25
C ALA A 104 -15.89 -14.76 -2.02
N LEU A 105 -15.15 -13.89 -1.31
CA LEU A 105 -13.74 -14.12 -0.98
C LEU A 105 -13.55 -15.20 0.06
N LEU A 106 -14.42 -15.30 1.07
CA LEU A 106 -14.42 -16.38 2.06
C LEU A 106 -14.66 -17.74 1.41
N ALA A 107 -15.63 -17.82 0.48
CA ALA A 107 -15.90 -19.02 -0.30
C ALA A 107 -14.69 -19.39 -1.19
N HIS A 108 -14.18 -18.45 -1.97
CA HIS A 108 -13.04 -18.67 -2.87
C HIS A 108 -11.76 -19.04 -2.11
N SER A 109 -11.48 -18.37 -1.00
CA SER A 109 -10.31 -18.69 -0.17
C SER A 109 -10.46 -20.02 0.57
N ASN A 110 -11.64 -20.57 0.63
CA ASN A 110 -11.95 -21.79 1.41
C ASN A 110 -11.45 -21.67 2.87
N SER A 111 -11.64 -20.48 3.48
CA SER A 111 -11.19 -20.19 4.84
C SER A 111 -12.00 -20.97 5.85
N ARG A 112 -11.33 -21.61 6.82
CA ARG A 112 -11.97 -22.40 7.89
C ARG A 112 -12.26 -21.54 9.13
N ALA A 113 -11.42 -20.54 9.38
CA ALA A 113 -11.61 -19.58 10.46
C ALA A 113 -11.76 -18.16 9.92
N LEU A 114 -12.59 -17.36 10.58
CA LEU A 114 -12.77 -15.93 10.30
C LEU A 114 -12.58 -15.14 11.59
N VAL A 115 -11.63 -14.20 11.58
CA VAL A 115 -11.50 -13.19 12.63
C VAL A 115 -12.00 -11.86 12.08
N VAL A 116 -13.03 -11.29 12.68
CA VAL A 116 -13.74 -10.13 12.10
C VAL A 116 -14.05 -9.07 13.15
N GLU A 117 -13.98 -7.79 12.77
CA GLU A 117 -14.38 -6.66 13.62
C GLU A 117 -15.90 -6.53 13.70
N TYR A 118 -16.43 -6.23 14.87
CA TYR A 118 -17.88 -6.24 15.14
C TYR A 118 -18.74 -5.42 14.18
N PRO A 119 -18.39 -4.18 13.78
CA PRO A 119 -19.19 -3.43 12.81
C PRO A 119 -19.34 -4.14 11.46
N ILE A 120 -18.27 -4.84 11.03
CA ILE A 120 -18.27 -5.61 9.78
C ILE A 120 -19.08 -6.88 9.96
N TRP A 121 -18.92 -7.57 11.09
CA TRP A 121 -19.71 -8.76 11.41
C TRP A 121 -21.21 -8.49 11.40
N ARG A 122 -21.65 -7.38 11.99
CA ARG A 122 -23.07 -6.96 11.95
C ARG A 122 -23.63 -6.85 10.53
N ALA A 123 -22.82 -6.37 9.59
CA ALA A 123 -23.22 -6.25 8.18
C ALA A 123 -23.15 -7.59 7.44
N LEU A 124 -22.24 -8.48 7.86
CA LEU A 124 -21.94 -9.75 7.20
C LEU A 124 -22.82 -10.90 7.69
N SER A 125 -23.13 -10.94 9.00
CA SER A 125 -23.83 -12.06 9.66
C SER A 125 -25.22 -12.40 9.12
N PRO A 126 -26.01 -11.46 8.52
CA PRO A 126 -27.26 -11.81 7.83
C PRO A 126 -27.05 -12.53 6.49
N GLY A 127 -25.81 -12.59 5.97
CA GLY A 127 -25.49 -13.21 4.70
C GLY A 127 -25.50 -14.74 4.75
N ASP A 128 -25.53 -15.34 3.57
CA ASP A 128 -25.50 -16.79 3.42
C ASP A 128 -24.05 -17.32 3.41
N PHE A 129 -23.67 -18.05 4.44
CA PHE A 129 -22.37 -18.71 4.59
C PHE A 129 -22.32 -20.14 4.02
N SER A 130 -23.41 -20.65 3.45
CA SER A 130 -23.52 -22.05 2.99
C SER A 130 -22.47 -22.42 1.93
N ALA A 131 -22.04 -21.44 1.12
CA ALA A 131 -20.99 -21.63 0.12
C ALA A 131 -19.57 -21.53 0.71
N THR A 132 -19.41 -21.18 1.99
CA THR A 132 -18.11 -21.05 2.65
C THR A 132 -17.76 -22.29 3.46
N ARG A 133 -16.47 -22.44 3.81
CA ARG A 133 -16.00 -23.47 4.75
C ARG A 133 -15.79 -22.90 6.16
N VAL A 134 -16.31 -21.73 6.47
CA VAL A 134 -16.07 -21.08 7.76
C VAL A 134 -16.80 -21.83 8.89
N GLU A 135 -16.03 -22.45 9.78
CA GLU A 135 -16.50 -23.20 10.94
C GLU A 135 -16.34 -22.41 12.25
N THR A 136 -15.29 -21.58 12.33
CA THR A 136 -14.99 -20.79 13.54
C THR A 136 -15.01 -19.30 13.20
N ILE A 137 -15.87 -18.54 13.87
CA ILE A 137 -15.97 -17.09 13.69
C ILE A 137 -15.66 -16.40 15.02
N LEU A 138 -14.66 -15.51 14.99
CA LEU A 138 -14.19 -14.74 16.14
C LEU A 138 -14.44 -13.26 15.94
N VAL A 139 -15.25 -12.66 16.79
CA VAL A 139 -15.62 -11.25 16.66
C VAL A 139 -14.81 -10.41 17.64
N THR A 140 -14.07 -9.43 17.12
CA THR A 140 -13.34 -8.44 17.93
C THR A 140 -14.20 -7.20 18.17
N GLU A 141 -13.91 -6.45 19.23
CA GLU A 141 -14.54 -5.14 19.53
C GLU A 141 -16.08 -5.22 19.72
N ALA A 142 -16.63 -6.38 20.03
CA ALA A 142 -18.06 -6.51 20.28
C ALA A 142 -18.45 -5.87 21.62
N PRO A 143 -19.50 -5.00 21.66
CA PRO A 143 -20.01 -4.45 22.92
C PRO A 143 -20.47 -5.54 23.87
N ALA A 144 -20.42 -5.28 25.17
CA ALA A 144 -20.97 -6.21 26.17
C ALA A 144 -22.44 -6.48 25.86
N GLY A 145 -22.85 -7.77 25.93
CA GLY A 145 -24.22 -8.18 25.64
C GLY A 145 -24.64 -8.19 24.16
N ALA A 146 -23.75 -7.88 23.22
CA ALA A 146 -24.08 -7.95 21.80
C ALA A 146 -24.40 -9.40 21.37
N ASN A 147 -25.50 -9.56 20.61
CA ASN A 147 -25.81 -10.82 19.95
C ASN A 147 -24.83 -11.04 18.77
N LEU A 148 -24.09 -12.13 18.81
CA LEU A 148 -23.07 -12.48 17.81
C LEU A 148 -23.56 -13.50 16.78
N ALA A 149 -24.85 -13.84 16.75
CA ALA A 149 -25.43 -14.76 15.77
C ALA A 149 -24.64 -16.09 15.64
N GLY A 150 -24.24 -16.69 16.78
CA GLY A 150 -23.49 -17.94 16.82
C GLY A 150 -21.96 -17.82 16.74
N ALA A 151 -21.43 -16.64 16.46
CA ALA A 151 -19.98 -16.39 16.54
C ALA A 151 -19.52 -16.25 18.00
N LYS A 152 -18.23 -16.48 18.25
CA LYS A 152 -17.60 -16.32 19.57
C LYS A 152 -16.93 -14.94 19.67
N ARG A 153 -16.81 -14.40 20.89
CA ARG A 153 -15.90 -13.27 21.11
C ARG A 153 -14.45 -13.72 20.94
N TRP A 154 -13.64 -12.88 20.35
CA TRP A 154 -12.22 -13.17 20.15
C TRP A 154 -11.51 -13.52 21.47
N GLU A 155 -11.85 -12.82 22.56
CA GLU A 155 -11.31 -13.00 23.90
C GLU A 155 -11.72 -14.32 24.57
N GLU A 156 -12.80 -14.94 24.09
CA GLU A 156 -13.34 -16.16 24.65
C GLU A 156 -12.70 -17.42 24.06
N LEU A 157 -12.10 -17.31 22.86
CA LEU A 157 -11.41 -18.45 22.27
C LEU A 157 -10.06 -18.67 22.95
N ARG A 158 -10.07 -19.55 23.93
CA ARG A 158 -8.87 -19.98 24.66
C ARG A 158 -8.91 -21.49 24.75
N GLY A 159 -7.78 -22.12 24.52
CA GLY A 159 -7.64 -23.54 24.81
C GLY A 159 -7.18 -23.79 26.24
N GLU A 160 -7.40 -24.98 26.70
CA GLU A 160 -6.93 -25.46 28.02
C GLU A 160 -5.51 -26.04 27.94
N ARG A 161 -5.10 -26.51 26.74
CA ARG A 161 -3.82 -27.14 26.51
C ARG A 161 -2.80 -26.12 25.99
N ALA A 162 -1.51 -26.33 26.30
CA ALA A 162 -0.44 -25.59 25.67
C ALA A 162 -0.48 -25.84 24.15
N PRO A 163 -0.44 -24.78 23.31
CA PRO A 163 -0.45 -24.99 21.86
C PRO A 163 0.87 -25.57 21.39
N GLU A 164 0.80 -26.40 20.35
CA GLU A 164 1.96 -26.99 19.71
C GLU A 164 2.35 -26.19 18.47
N PHE A 165 3.62 -25.79 18.39
CA PHE A 165 4.14 -25.13 17.19
C PHE A 165 4.14 -26.09 16.02
N GLN A 166 3.49 -25.70 14.92
CA GLN A 166 3.41 -26.49 13.70
C GLN A 166 4.47 -26.02 12.68
N PRO A 167 5.54 -26.77 12.48
CA PRO A 167 6.63 -26.38 11.57
C PRO A 167 6.14 -26.35 10.13
N ARG A 168 6.63 -25.35 9.38
CA ARG A 168 6.35 -25.16 7.95
C ARG A 168 7.66 -25.04 7.20
N ARG A 169 7.67 -25.46 5.92
CA ARG A 169 8.79 -25.28 5.02
C ARG A 169 8.72 -23.93 4.32
N ARG A 170 9.83 -23.43 3.86
CA ARG A 170 9.92 -22.17 3.11
C ARG A 170 8.99 -22.13 1.90
N ALA A 171 8.84 -23.25 1.19
CA ALA A 171 8.00 -23.36 -0.01
C ALA A 171 6.50 -23.46 0.29
N ASP A 172 6.10 -23.67 1.55
CA ASP A 172 4.69 -23.77 1.91
C ASP A 172 4.02 -22.39 1.85
N ALA A 173 2.71 -22.38 1.52
CA ALA A 173 1.93 -21.16 1.49
C ALA A 173 1.86 -20.49 2.88
N ALA A 174 2.17 -19.21 2.94
CA ALA A 174 2.04 -18.37 4.14
C ALA A 174 0.78 -17.52 4.09
N CYS A 175 0.52 -16.87 2.95
CA CYS A 175 -0.63 -15.98 2.80
C CYS A 175 -1.30 -16.16 1.42
N ILE A 176 -2.60 -15.90 1.39
CA ILE A 176 -3.35 -15.67 0.16
C ILE A 176 -3.79 -14.21 0.18
N VAL A 177 -3.13 -13.36 -0.62
CA VAL A 177 -3.39 -11.93 -0.67
C VAL A 177 -4.17 -11.60 -1.93
N TYR A 178 -5.37 -11.03 -1.76
CA TYR A 178 -6.20 -10.65 -2.90
C TYR A 178 -5.74 -9.33 -3.49
N SER A 179 -5.35 -9.36 -4.77
CA SER A 179 -5.10 -8.15 -5.55
C SER A 179 -6.37 -7.73 -6.31
N SER A 180 -6.56 -6.41 -6.49
CA SER A 180 -7.63 -5.88 -7.33
C SER A 180 -7.31 -6.22 -8.78
N GLY A 181 -7.85 -7.34 -9.25
CA GLY A 181 -7.67 -7.79 -10.63
C GLY A 181 -8.16 -6.75 -11.64
N THR A 182 -7.52 -6.75 -12.79
CA THR A 182 -7.80 -5.80 -13.88
C THR A 182 -9.16 -5.98 -14.54
N GLY A 183 -9.80 -7.15 -14.30
CA GLY A 183 -11.13 -7.50 -14.83
C GLY A 183 -12.27 -7.38 -13.81
N GLY A 184 -12.04 -6.71 -12.66
CA GLY A 184 -13.08 -6.54 -11.63
C GLY A 184 -13.24 -7.72 -10.67
N ARG A 185 -12.65 -8.90 -10.95
CA ARG A 185 -12.63 -10.04 -10.02
C ARG A 185 -11.32 -10.04 -9.24
N PRO A 186 -11.35 -10.11 -7.89
CA PRO A 186 -10.15 -10.24 -7.07
C PRO A 186 -9.40 -11.54 -7.39
N LYS A 187 -8.07 -11.46 -7.49
CA LYS A 187 -7.19 -12.60 -7.73
C LYS A 187 -6.44 -12.93 -6.44
N GLY A 188 -6.48 -14.17 -6.00
CA GLY A 188 -5.78 -14.62 -4.79
C GLY A 188 -4.32 -14.99 -5.11
N CYS A 189 -3.38 -14.13 -4.77
CA CYS A 189 -1.95 -14.42 -4.91
C CYS A 189 -1.49 -15.32 -3.76
N VAL A 190 -1.00 -16.51 -4.05
CA VAL A 190 -0.44 -17.44 -3.05
C VAL A 190 1.03 -17.11 -2.83
N LEU A 191 1.31 -16.51 -1.67
CA LEU A 191 2.65 -16.14 -1.24
C LEU A 191 3.18 -17.16 -0.21
N THR A 192 4.41 -17.63 -0.41
CA THR A 192 5.07 -18.61 0.45
C THR A 192 5.83 -17.94 1.58
N HIS A 193 6.22 -18.73 2.59
CA HIS A 193 7.13 -18.25 3.64
C HIS A 193 8.45 -17.74 3.06
N GLU A 194 8.97 -18.41 2.01
CA GLU A 194 10.19 -17.96 1.32
C GLU A 194 10.04 -16.56 0.74
N ASN A 195 8.89 -16.26 0.09
CA ASN A 195 8.68 -14.95 -0.51
C ASN A 195 8.86 -13.82 0.53
N TYR A 196 8.29 -13.97 1.72
CA TYR A 196 8.39 -12.98 2.79
C TYR A 196 9.78 -12.90 3.42
N LEU A 197 10.41 -14.05 3.69
CA LEU A 197 11.74 -14.10 4.30
C LEU A 197 12.81 -13.53 3.37
N GLU A 198 12.74 -13.82 2.06
CA GLU A 198 13.65 -13.23 1.07
C GLU A 198 13.36 -11.73 0.86
N GLN A 199 12.10 -11.30 0.94
CA GLN A 199 11.76 -9.88 0.89
C GLN A 199 12.32 -9.13 2.11
N CYS A 200 12.26 -9.71 3.32
CA CYS A 200 12.93 -9.15 4.52
C CYS A 200 14.42 -8.94 4.25
N LYS A 201 15.10 -9.96 3.73
CA LYS A 201 16.53 -9.90 3.42
C LYS A 201 16.86 -8.80 2.41
N ALA A 202 16.01 -8.66 1.38
CA ALA A 202 16.20 -7.70 0.30
C ALA A 202 16.02 -6.25 0.75
N VAL A 203 15.04 -5.98 1.62
CA VAL A 203 14.62 -4.63 1.99
C VAL A 203 15.26 -4.14 3.29
N ALA A 204 15.66 -5.03 4.20
CA ALA A 204 16.25 -4.66 5.49
C ALA A 204 17.42 -3.65 5.41
N PRO A 205 18.35 -3.76 4.45
CA PRO A 205 19.47 -2.81 4.37
C PRO A 205 19.06 -1.40 3.90
N LEU A 206 17.85 -1.23 3.36
CA LEU A 206 17.40 0.01 2.74
C LEU A 206 16.72 0.96 3.71
N GLY A 207 16.17 0.47 4.81
CA GLY A 207 15.35 1.23 5.73
C GLY A 207 15.80 1.17 7.19
N PRO A 208 15.12 1.90 8.07
CA PRO A 208 15.44 1.97 9.50
C PRO A 208 14.86 0.79 10.30
N PHE A 209 15.24 -0.44 9.94
CA PHE A 209 14.72 -1.68 10.54
C PHE A 209 15.69 -2.27 11.57
N TRP A 210 15.87 -1.61 12.71
CA TRP A 210 16.74 -2.03 13.83
C TRP A 210 15.97 -2.13 15.15
N PRO A 211 16.50 -2.79 16.18
CA PRO A 211 15.84 -2.89 17.48
C PRO A 211 15.48 -1.52 18.05
N GLY A 212 14.26 -1.39 18.54
CA GLY A 212 13.71 -0.14 19.07
C GLY A 212 13.27 0.87 18.01
N ALA A 213 13.36 0.57 16.70
CA ALA A 213 12.80 1.42 15.66
C ALA A 213 11.27 1.43 15.75
N ARG A 214 10.66 2.62 15.67
CA ARG A 214 9.20 2.80 15.82
C ARG A 214 8.55 3.14 14.48
N TYR A 215 7.67 2.27 14.05
CA TYR A 215 6.88 2.39 12.83
C TYR A 215 5.49 2.93 13.14
N LEU A 216 5.02 3.93 12.39
CA LEU A 216 3.62 4.37 12.44
C LEU A 216 2.82 3.67 11.34
N SER A 217 1.92 2.78 11.75
CA SER A 217 1.01 2.06 10.86
C SER A 217 -0.33 2.80 10.76
N ILE A 218 -0.61 3.32 9.56
CA ILE A 218 -1.87 3.97 9.19
C ILE A 218 -2.45 3.42 7.89
N ILE A 219 -1.65 2.70 7.11
CA ILE A 219 -2.12 1.95 5.95
C ILE A 219 -2.75 0.65 6.48
N PRO A 220 -3.87 0.17 5.90
CA PRO A 220 -4.45 -1.10 6.33
C PRO A 220 -3.45 -2.27 6.22
N THR A 221 -3.34 -3.05 7.29
CA THR A 221 -2.35 -4.15 7.40
C THR A 221 -2.64 -5.31 6.44
N ASN A 222 -3.86 -5.43 5.92
CA ASN A 222 -4.19 -6.38 4.85
C ASN A 222 -3.50 -6.08 3.50
N HIS A 223 -2.92 -4.88 3.32
CA HIS A 223 -2.12 -4.57 2.14
C HIS A 223 -0.68 -5.02 2.28
N ALA A 224 -0.12 -5.56 1.18
CA ALA A 224 1.23 -6.11 1.12
C ALA A 224 2.31 -5.15 1.71
N ILE A 225 2.20 -3.84 1.49
CA ILE A 225 3.16 -2.86 2.02
C ILE A 225 3.12 -2.86 3.55
N ASP A 226 1.95 -2.63 4.17
CA ASP A 226 1.89 -2.52 5.63
C ASP A 226 2.08 -3.88 6.30
N PHE A 227 1.60 -4.97 5.70
CA PHE A 227 1.90 -6.31 6.18
C PHE A 227 3.41 -6.56 6.27
N MET A 228 4.16 -6.13 5.25
CA MET A 228 5.60 -6.30 5.22
C MET A 228 6.34 -5.33 6.14
N VAL A 229 6.15 -4.00 5.94
CA VAL A 229 6.92 -2.98 6.66
C VAL A 229 6.29 -2.54 7.98
N GLY A 230 5.04 -2.93 8.24
CA GLY A 230 4.28 -2.64 9.47
C GLY A 230 4.06 -3.86 10.38
N PHE A 231 4.39 -5.07 9.92
CA PHE A 231 4.33 -6.26 10.76
C PHE A 231 5.60 -7.10 10.65
N VAL A 232 5.85 -7.75 9.51
CA VAL A 232 6.93 -8.76 9.41
C VAL A 232 8.30 -8.15 9.71
N MET A 233 8.64 -7.03 9.07
CA MET A 233 9.96 -6.40 9.25
C MET A 233 10.19 -5.77 10.63
N PRO A 234 9.26 -4.98 11.21
CA PRO A 234 9.47 -4.46 12.56
C PRO A 234 9.62 -5.59 13.58
N PHE A 235 8.76 -6.62 13.52
CA PHE A 235 8.84 -7.73 14.47
C PHE A 235 10.16 -8.51 14.36
N THR A 236 10.55 -8.89 13.14
CA THR A 236 11.84 -9.57 12.93
C THR A 236 13.05 -8.65 13.15
N GLY A 237 12.82 -7.34 13.21
CA GLY A 237 13.82 -6.31 13.50
C GLY A 237 13.96 -5.94 14.97
N GLY A 238 13.09 -6.40 15.86
CA GLY A 238 13.05 -5.94 17.27
C GLY A 238 12.48 -4.52 17.40
N GLY A 239 11.65 -4.09 16.45
CA GLY A 239 11.03 -2.77 16.44
C GLY A 239 9.66 -2.74 17.11
N THR A 240 9.08 -1.53 17.17
CA THR A 240 7.74 -1.28 17.71
C THR A 240 6.82 -0.80 16.62
N VAL A 241 5.67 -1.44 16.47
CA VAL A 241 4.58 -0.98 15.62
C VAL A 241 3.63 -0.10 16.43
N VAL A 242 3.32 1.07 15.92
CA VAL A 242 2.31 1.97 16.49
C VAL A 242 1.12 1.96 15.53
N HIS A 243 0.08 1.21 15.84
CA HIS A 243 -1.20 1.24 15.12
C HIS A 243 -1.98 2.48 15.51
N LEU A 244 -2.24 3.38 14.58
CA LEU A 244 -3.11 4.54 14.79
C LEU A 244 -4.43 4.30 14.06
N ARG A 245 -5.54 4.23 14.81
CA ARG A 245 -6.88 3.91 14.29
C ARG A 245 -7.58 5.07 13.58
N THR A 246 -6.90 6.17 13.34
CA THR A 246 -7.45 7.35 12.69
C THR A 246 -6.48 7.93 11.66
N LEU A 247 -7.02 8.46 10.56
CA LEU A 247 -6.24 9.17 9.53
C LEU A 247 -6.29 10.70 9.68
N ARG A 248 -6.86 11.22 10.77
CA ARG A 248 -6.94 12.67 10.98
C ARG A 248 -5.55 13.27 11.19
N PRO A 249 -5.19 14.34 10.47
CA PRO A 249 -3.83 14.90 10.46
C PRO A 249 -3.33 15.34 11.84
N GLU A 250 -4.22 15.82 12.71
CA GLU A 250 -3.88 16.24 14.07
C GLU A 250 -3.35 15.08 14.90
N TYR A 251 -3.98 13.90 14.84
CA TYR A 251 -3.55 12.73 15.61
C TYR A 251 -2.32 12.03 15.02
N ILE A 252 -2.19 12.06 13.68
CA ILE A 252 -0.94 11.60 13.02
C ILE A 252 0.23 12.43 13.51
N ARG A 253 0.08 13.76 13.56
CA ARG A 253 1.12 14.66 14.06
C ARG A 253 1.44 14.44 15.54
N ASP A 254 0.43 14.24 16.37
CA ASP A 254 0.61 13.93 17.79
C ASP A 254 1.37 12.62 17.97
N ALA A 255 1.02 11.59 17.20
CA ALA A 255 1.70 10.30 17.23
C ALA A 255 3.20 10.41 16.92
N PHE A 256 3.61 11.25 15.95
CA PHE A 256 5.03 11.49 15.69
C PHE A 256 5.77 12.00 16.93
N THR A 257 5.17 12.92 17.66
CA THR A 257 5.78 13.52 18.86
C THR A 257 5.73 12.57 20.05
N ARG A 258 4.58 11.99 20.31
CA ARG A 258 4.31 11.14 21.47
C ARG A 258 5.11 9.84 21.41
N TYR A 259 5.11 9.18 20.26
CA TYR A 259 5.75 7.88 20.09
C TYR A 259 7.14 7.96 19.44
N LYS A 260 7.65 9.17 19.16
CA LYS A 260 9.00 9.34 18.55
C LYS A 260 9.18 8.47 17.31
N ILE A 261 8.25 8.57 16.38
CA ILE A 261 8.20 7.73 15.16
C ILE A 261 9.48 7.91 14.34
N ILE A 262 10.03 6.79 13.88
CA ILE A 262 11.28 6.75 13.10
C ILE A 262 10.99 6.59 11.62
N TYR A 263 9.97 5.80 11.27
CA TYR A 263 9.58 5.63 9.87
C TYR A 263 8.08 5.34 9.74
N MET A 264 7.57 5.55 8.54
CA MET A 264 6.17 5.36 8.20
C MET A 264 6.05 5.04 6.72
N ALA A 265 5.18 4.11 6.36
CA ALA A 265 4.75 3.94 4.97
C ALA A 265 3.59 4.88 4.65
N VAL A 266 3.64 5.48 3.47
CA VAL A 266 2.61 6.41 3.00
C VAL A 266 2.28 6.16 1.54
N VAL A 267 1.02 6.37 1.19
CA VAL A 267 0.61 6.47 -0.21
C VAL A 267 0.77 7.92 -0.71
N PRO A 268 0.91 8.15 -2.02
CA PRO A 268 1.17 9.49 -2.58
C PRO A 268 0.19 10.56 -2.11
N LEU A 269 -1.09 10.24 -1.96
CA LEU A 269 -2.10 11.18 -1.46
C LEU A 269 -1.80 11.67 -0.04
N ILE A 270 -1.39 10.78 0.85
CA ILE A 270 -1.02 11.14 2.23
C ILE A 270 0.24 12.00 2.23
N LEU A 271 1.23 11.63 1.40
CA LEU A 271 2.47 12.40 1.25
C LEU A 271 2.18 13.83 0.78
N LYS A 272 1.32 14.00 -0.23
CA LYS A 272 0.90 15.31 -0.77
C LYS A 272 0.16 16.15 0.28
N ASN A 273 -0.69 15.53 1.10
CA ASN A 273 -1.37 16.23 2.20
C ASN A 273 -0.38 16.68 3.29
N LEU A 274 0.63 15.87 3.62
CA LEU A 274 1.70 16.27 4.53
C LEU A 274 2.52 17.44 3.97
N GLU A 275 2.87 17.40 2.68
CA GLU A 275 3.57 18.50 1.99
C GLU A 275 2.74 19.79 2.06
N ARG A 276 1.45 19.73 1.70
CA ARG A 276 0.56 20.90 1.73
C ARG A 276 0.52 21.52 3.12
N GLY A 277 0.28 20.74 4.16
CA GLY A 277 0.25 21.24 5.53
C GLY A 277 1.57 21.86 6.00
N LEU A 278 2.72 21.36 5.53
CA LEU A 278 4.02 21.97 5.81
C LEU A 278 4.21 23.28 5.05
N ARG A 279 3.85 23.34 3.77
CA ARG A 279 3.94 24.57 2.96
C ARG A 279 3.09 25.69 3.53
N GLU A 280 1.87 25.39 3.96
CA GLU A 280 0.96 26.35 4.63
C GLU A 280 1.60 26.90 5.91
N ARG A 281 2.19 26.04 6.75
CA ARG A 281 2.92 26.47 7.95
C ARG A 281 4.14 27.32 7.63
N PHE A 282 4.90 26.96 6.60
CA PHE A 282 6.05 27.77 6.17
C PHE A 282 5.61 29.12 5.64
N ALA A 283 4.49 29.19 4.91
CA ALA A 283 3.91 30.45 4.42
C ALA A 283 3.41 31.36 5.54
N ALA A 284 2.87 30.77 6.62
CA ALA A 284 2.39 31.49 7.80
C ALA A 284 3.50 32.07 8.70
N LEU A 285 4.77 31.70 8.45
CA LEU A 285 5.90 32.25 9.21
C LEU A 285 6.10 33.75 8.92
N PRO A 286 6.55 34.54 9.91
CA PRO A 286 6.97 35.91 9.68
C PRO A 286 8.02 36.00 8.55
N PRO A 287 8.01 37.08 7.73
CA PRO A 287 8.85 37.17 6.53
C PRO A 287 10.35 36.88 6.76
N VAL A 288 10.88 37.37 7.89
CA VAL A 288 12.30 37.13 8.25
C VAL A 288 12.56 35.64 8.55
N LYS A 289 11.71 35.00 9.38
CA LYS A 289 11.83 33.58 9.70
C LYS A 289 11.69 32.72 8.45
N ARG A 290 10.76 33.07 7.56
CA ARG A 290 10.57 32.38 6.27
C ARG A 290 11.78 32.50 5.37
N ARG A 291 12.42 33.69 5.28
CA ARG A 291 13.67 33.87 4.51
C ARG A 291 14.81 33.02 5.07
N ILE A 292 14.97 32.98 6.39
CA ILE A 292 15.98 32.15 7.06
C ILE A 292 15.71 30.67 6.77
N LEU A 293 14.48 30.18 6.95
CA LEU A 293 14.11 28.80 6.65
C LEU A 293 14.44 28.43 5.19
N ASN A 294 14.05 29.28 4.23
CA ASN A 294 14.34 29.03 2.82
C ASN A 294 15.85 29.01 2.52
N ALA A 295 16.65 29.82 3.19
CA ALA A 295 18.09 29.78 3.08
C ALA A 295 18.67 28.47 3.65
N LEU A 296 18.22 28.05 4.82
CA LEU A 296 18.62 26.77 5.44
C LEU A 296 18.25 25.55 4.60
N VAL A 297 17.02 25.52 4.03
CA VAL A 297 16.59 24.48 3.08
C VAL A 297 17.50 24.44 1.86
N ARG A 298 17.87 25.61 1.31
CA ARG A 298 18.78 25.71 0.17
C ARG A 298 20.18 25.17 0.49
N VAL A 299 20.71 25.51 1.68
CA VAL A 299 22.01 24.98 2.17
C VAL A 299 21.92 23.46 2.35
N ASN A 300 20.85 22.98 2.99
CA ASN A 300 20.63 21.53 3.18
C ASN A 300 20.59 20.78 1.84
N ARG A 301 19.82 21.27 0.88
CA ARG A 301 19.73 20.71 -0.48
C ARG A 301 21.11 20.60 -1.14
N MET A 302 21.93 21.66 -1.09
CA MET A 302 23.29 21.62 -1.66
C MET A 302 24.18 20.60 -0.96
N ALA A 303 24.11 20.52 0.38
CA ALA A 303 24.92 19.62 1.17
C ALA A 303 24.52 18.14 1.07
N THR A 304 23.24 17.86 0.76
CA THR A 304 22.68 16.50 0.74
C THR A 304 22.46 15.96 -0.70
N ARG A 305 22.66 16.77 -1.72
CA ARG A 305 22.38 16.43 -3.14
C ARG A 305 22.98 15.10 -3.59
N ARG A 306 24.23 14.79 -3.18
CA ARG A 306 24.93 13.56 -3.59
C ARG A 306 24.69 12.39 -2.65
N ARG A 307 24.50 12.68 -1.36
CA ARG A 307 24.26 11.67 -0.30
C ARG A 307 23.47 12.31 0.84
N PRO A 308 22.45 11.62 1.38
CA PRO A 308 21.77 12.08 2.57
C PRO A 308 22.73 12.27 3.74
N ARG A 309 22.54 13.36 4.50
CA ARG A 309 23.28 13.66 5.74
C ARG A 309 22.28 13.95 6.87
N PRO A 310 21.61 12.94 7.42
CA PRO A 310 20.49 13.14 8.36
C PRO A 310 20.83 13.97 9.59
N TRP A 311 22.06 13.82 10.12
CA TRP A 311 22.51 14.60 11.26
C TRP A 311 22.58 16.11 10.93
N LEU A 312 23.13 16.47 9.75
CA LEU A 312 23.22 17.85 9.29
C LEU A 312 21.83 18.47 9.09
N SER A 313 20.95 17.73 8.40
CA SER A 313 19.58 18.18 8.16
C SER A 313 18.82 18.45 9.46
N ARG A 314 18.98 17.60 10.48
CA ARG A 314 18.36 17.80 11.80
C ARG A 314 18.89 19.02 12.53
N VAL A 315 20.18 19.32 12.40
CA VAL A 315 20.77 20.51 13.00
C VAL A 315 20.27 21.77 12.27
N LEU A 316 20.40 21.81 10.94
CA LEU A 316 20.01 22.96 10.13
C LEU A 316 18.51 23.25 10.16
N LEU A 317 17.69 22.21 10.13
CA LEU A 317 16.23 22.27 10.01
C LEU A 317 15.52 21.74 11.27
N LYS A 318 16.11 22.00 12.44
CA LYS A 318 15.62 21.51 13.74
C LYS A 318 14.13 21.72 13.95
N SER A 319 13.60 22.90 13.64
CA SER A 319 12.18 23.22 13.79
C SER A 319 11.27 22.40 12.88
N VAL A 320 11.74 22.06 11.67
CA VAL A 320 11.01 21.20 10.74
C VAL A 320 10.99 19.76 11.26
N HIS A 321 12.14 19.23 11.66
CA HIS A 321 12.22 17.88 12.22
C HIS A 321 11.45 17.73 13.53
N GLN A 322 11.39 18.76 14.38
CA GLN A 322 10.58 18.76 15.61
C GLN A 322 9.09 18.63 15.33
N ALA A 323 8.59 19.16 14.19
CA ALA A 323 7.20 18.97 13.79
C ALA A 323 6.83 17.51 13.52
N PHE A 324 7.85 16.66 13.28
CA PHE A 324 7.74 15.20 13.16
C PHE A 324 8.33 14.47 14.37
N GLY A 325 8.25 15.06 15.56
CA GLY A 325 8.76 14.45 16.80
C GLY A 325 10.27 14.36 16.92
N GLY A 326 11.05 14.90 15.95
CA GLY A 326 12.52 14.96 15.96
C GLY A 326 13.22 13.66 15.54
N GLU A 327 12.51 12.53 15.47
CA GLU A 327 13.08 11.21 15.22
C GLU A 327 12.79 10.63 13.84
N LEU A 328 11.88 11.22 13.07
CA LEU A 328 11.53 10.73 11.73
C LEU A 328 12.77 10.68 10.82
N ARG A 329 13.06 9.51 10.26
CA ARG A 329 14.19 9.25 9.38
C ARG A 329 13.79 8.97 7.96
N ALA A 330 12.72 8.19 7.76
CA ALA A 330 12.31 7.77 6.44
C ALA A 330 10.79 7.74 6.29
N LEU A 331 10.33 8.12 5.10
CA LEU A 331 9.00 7.82 4.59
C LEU A 331 9.15 6.82 3.43
N LEU A 332 8.46 5.68 3.55
CA LEU A 332 8.43 4.67 2.49
C LEU A 332 7.22 4.97 1.61
N VAL A 333 7.47 5.24 0.35
CA VAL A 333 6.43 5.68 -0.59
C VAL A 333 6.26 4.67 -1.69
N GLY A 334 5.03 4.24 -1.93
CA GLY A 334 4.74 3.27 -2.97
C GLY A 334 3.25 3.12 -3.24
N GLY A 335 2.93 2.18 -4.13
CA GLY A 335 1.56 1.82 -4.43
C GLY A 335 0.89 2.63 -5.54
N ALA A 336 1.33 3.84 -5.84
CA ALA A 336 0.89 4.65 -6.97
C ALA A 336 1.99 5.65 -7.38
N PHE A 337 1.78 6.33 -8.50
CA PHE A 337 2.69 7.39 -8.95
C PHE A 337 2.79 8.51 -7.91
N THR A 338 4.01 9.01 -7.71
CA THR A 338 4.30 10.15 -6.83
C THR A 338 5.01 11.23 -7.62
N GLU A 339 4.51 12.44 -7.54
CA GLU A 339 5.07 13.60 -8.22
C GLU A 339 6.53 13.83 -7.78
N PRO A 340 7.50 13.93 -8.72
CA PRO A 340 8.90 14.17 -8.40
C PRO A 340 9.14 15.40 -7.51
N LYS A 341 8.38 16.47 -7.69
CA LYS A 341 8.49 17.71 -6.89
C LYS A 341 8.10 17.48 -5.42
N THR A 342 7.13 16.62 -5.15
CA THR A 342 6.77 16.23 -3.78
C THR A 342 7.90 15.45 -3.13
N LEU A 343 8.51 14.51 -3.85
CA LEU A 343 9.67 13.75 -3.36
C LEU A 343 10.87 14.67 -3.09
N GLU A 344 11.16 15.61 -4.01
CA GLU A 344 12.21 16.63 -3.85
C GLU A 344 11.98 17.50 -2.62
N PHE A 345 10.73 17.93 -2.39
CA PHE A 345 10.40 18.75 -1.23
C PHE A 345 10.82 18.08 0.08
N PHE A 346 10.45 16.81 0.29
CA PHE A 346 10.82 16.09 1.51
C PHE A 346 12.32 15.83 1.60
N HIS A 347 12.96 15.50 0.48
CA HIS A 347 14.41 15.36 0.43
C HIS A 347 15.12 16.66 0.81
N ASP A 348 14.66 17.81 0.29
CA ASP A 348 15.22 19.14 0.56
C ASP A 348 15.11 19.57 2.02
N ILE A 349 14.05 19.13 2.72
CA ILE A 349 13.90 19.34 4.17
C ILE A 349 14.58 18.26 5.02
N GLY A 350 15.31 17.33 4.40
CA GLY A 350 16.15 16.34 5.07
C GLY A 350 15.42 15.10 5.58
N ILE A 351 14.21 14.83 5.10
CA ILE A 351 13.48 13.58 5.33
C ILE A 351 13.75 12.64 4.17
N GLN A 352 14.27 11.45 4.46
CA GLN A 352 14.57 10.46 3.43
C GLN A 352 13.28 9.88 2.85
N ILE A 353 13.17 9.83 1.54
CA ILE A 353 12.05 9.20 0.83
C ILE A 353 12.53 7.93 0.14
N LEU A 354 12.14 6.79 0.67
CA LEU A 354 12.33 5.50 0.02
C LEU A 354 11.16 5.27 -0.94
N ASN A 355 11.25 5.89 -2.13
CA ASN A 355 10.27 5.70 -3.18
C ASN A 355 10.55 4.39 -3.90
N GLY A 356 9.54 3.53 -4.02
CA GLY A 356 9.69 2.19 -4.59
C GLY A 356 8.50 1.76 -5.43
N TYR A 357 8.75 0.75 -6.24
CA TYR A 357 7.76 0.06 -7.06
C TYR A 357 7.68 -1.39 -6.66
N GLY A 358 6.46 -1.93 -6.73
CA GLY A 358 6.18 -3.33 -6.50
C GLY A 358 4.72 -3.69 -6.69
N CYS A 359 4.44 -4.97 -6.62
CA CYS A 359 3.10 -5.54 -6.74
C CYS A 359 2.92 -6.68 -5.73
N THR A 360 1.67 -7.08 -5.53
CA THR A 360 1.32 -8.19 -4.63
C THR A 360 1.94 -9.50 -5.10
N GLU A 361 1.96 -9.72 -6.41
CA GLU A 361 2.50 -10.89 -7.09
C GLU A 361 4.03 -11.05 -6.91
N ALA A 362 4.74 -9.97 -6.53
CA ALA A 362 6.16 -9.98 -6.18
C ALA A 362 6.40 -9.76 -4.67
N CYS A 363 5.44 -10.11 -3.84
CA CYS A 363 5.40 -9.97 -2.38
C CYS A 363 5.33 -8.52 -1.90
N THR A 364 6.10 -7.57 -2.41
CA THR A 364 5.98 -6.12 -2.12
C THR A 364 6.91 -5.31 -3.02
N ALA A 365 8.21 -5.21 -2.68
CA ALA A 365 9.15 -4.31 -3.34
C ALA A 365 9.93 -5.01 -4.45
N ILE A 366 9.90 -4.44 -5.64
CA ILE A 366 10.70 -4.82 -6.80
C ILE A 366 11.90 -3.88 -6.94
N THR A 367 11.65 -2.56 -6.92
CA THR A 367 12.70 -1.55 -6.97
C THR A 367 12.52 -0.53 -5.85
N VAL A 368 13.61 0.06 -5.38
CA VAL A 368 13.62 1.13 -4.37
C VAL A 368 14.69 2.14 -4.73
N ASN A 369 14.40 3.42 -4.54
CA ASN A 369 15.36 4.50 -4.72
C ASN A 369 16.42 4.44 -3.60
N ASP A 370 17.68 4.23 -3.98
CA ASP A 370 18.79 4.02 -3.03
C ASP A 370 19.38 5.32 -2.46
N MET A 371 18.85 6.48 -2.87
CA MET A 371 19.30 7.79 -2.39
C MET A 371 20.76 8.16 -2.71
N LYS A 372 21.42 7.46 -3.66
CA LYS A 372 22.87 7.60 -3.93
C LYS A 372 23.21 7.69 -5.43
N PRO A 373 22.89 8.79 -6.10
CA PRO A 373 22.14 9.97 -5.67
C PRO A 373 20.63 9.73 -5.63
N PHE A 374 19.90 10.57 -4.92
CA PHE A 374 18.44 10.57 -4.97
C PHE A 374 17.96 11.00 -6.36
N ARG A 375 17.10 10.18 -6.96
CA ARG A 375 16.53 10.35 -8.29
C ARG A 375 15.00 10.35 -8.18
N PRO A 376 14.38 11.53 -7.95
CA PRO A 376 12.92 11.64 -7.79
C PRO A 376 12.13 11.28 -9.05
N ASP A 377 12.79 11.31 -10.20
CA ASP A 377 12.25 11.00 -11.53
C ASP A 377 12.18 9.50 -11.83
N THR A 378 12.64 8.63 -10.92
CA THR A 378 12.69 7.19 -11.11
C THR A 378 12.13 6.43 -9.90
N LEU A 379 11.85 5.14 -10.09
CA LEU A 379 11.44 4.23 -9.02
C LEU A 379 12.62 3.44 -8.43
N GLY A 380 13.84 3.91 -8.67
CA GLY A 380 15.05 3.31 -8.12
C GLY A 380 15.51 2.06 -8.85
N LYS A 381 16.36 1.29 -8.17
CA LYS A 381 17.01 0.08 -8.68
C LYS A 381 16.36 -1.18 -8.12
N PRO A 382 16.51 -2.33 -8.80
CA PRO A 382 16.08 -3.61 -8.26
C PRO A 382 16.66 -3.86 -6.86
N VAL A 383 15.81 -4.33 -5.95
CA VAL A 383 16.26 -4.73 -4.61
C VAL A 383 17.13 -5.99 -4.68
N ALA A 384 17.88 -6.30 -3.64
CA ALA A 384 18.76 -7.45 -3.60
C ALA A 384 18.02 -8.77 -3.95
N GLY A 385 18.57 -9.58 -4.85
CA GLY A 385 17.94 -10.82 -5.32
C GLY A 385 16.82 -10.67 -6.34
N MET A 386 16.49 -9.43 -6.76
CA MET A 386 15.50 -9.13 -7.78
C MET A 386 16.18 -8.92 -9.14
N GLN A 387 15.76 -9.67 -10.14
CA GLN A 387 16.12 -9.44 -11.54
C GLN A 387 14.96 -8.73 -12.24
N VAL A 388 15.24 -7.65 -12.94
CA VAL A 388 14.26 -6.89 -13.73
C VAL A 388 14.67 -6.90 -15.20
N ARG A 389 13.72 -7.16 -16.08
CA ARG A 389 13.89 -7.18 -17.53
C ARG A 389 12.75 -6.43 -18.20
N ILE A 390 13.04 -5.72 -19.28
CA ILE A 390 12.01 -5.12 -20.13
C ILE A 390 11.75 -6.09 -21.29
N MET A 391 10.52 -6.60 -21.35
CA MET A 391 10.10 -7.56 -22.38
C MET A 391 9.61 -6.81 -23.62
N ASN A 392 10.03 -7.31 -24.79
CA ASN A 392 9.63 -6.75 -26.10
C ASN A 392 9.72 -5.22 -26.16
N PRO A 393 10.90 -4.62 -25.88
CA PRO A 393 11.04 -3.18 -25.87
C PRO A 393 10.84 -2.60 -27.28
N ALA A 394 10.07 -1.50 -27.37
CA ALA A 394 9.96 -0.68 -28.58
C ALA A 394 11.27 0.09 -28.85
N ALA A 395 11.32 0.85 -29.95
CA ALA A 395 12.52 1.62 -30.35
C ALA A 395 12.97 2.66 -29.30
N ASP A 396 12.04 3.13 -28.44
CA ASP A 396 12.30 4.06 -27.32
C ASP A 396 12.73 3.34 -26.02
N GLY A 397 12.88 2.02 -26.07
CA GLY A 397 13.25 1.16 -24.96
C GLY A 397 12.11 0.82 -24.00
N VAL A 398 10.88 1.24 -24.28
CA VAL A 398 9.70 0.95 -23.46
C VAL A 398 9.14 -0.43 -23.78
N GLY A 399 8.89 -1.23 -22.75
CA GLY A 399 8.27 -2.54 -22.86
C GLY A 399 7.67 -2.97 -21.53
N GLU A 400 7.17 -4.20 -21.47
CA GLU A 400 6.58 -4.74 -20.24
C GLU A 400 7.68 -5.08 -19.23
N VAL A 401 7.48 -4.60 -17.99
CA VAL A 401 8.38 -4.92 -16.87
C VAL A 401 8.15 -6.36 -16.44
N ALA A 402 9.19 -7.18 -16.55
CA ALA A 402 9.20 -8.56 -16.07
C ALA A 402 10.20 -8.71 -14.92
N VAL A 403 9.85 -9.54 -13.93
CA VAL A 403 10.69 -9.75 -12.75
C VAL A 403 10.88 -11.23 -12.45
N ARG A 404 12.07 -11.58 -11.95
CA ARG A 404 12.40 -12.91 -11.46
C ARG A 404 13.08 -12.80 -10.11
N SER A 405 12.54 -13.48 -9.12
CA SER A 405 13.06 -13.51 -7.75
C SER A 405 12.40 -14.63 -6.95
N LYS A 406 13.00 -14.99 -5.84
CA LYS A 406 12.36 -15.83 -4.81
C LYS A 406 11.20 -15.15 -4.08
N THR A 407 10.98 -13.86 -4.31
CA THR A 407 9.85 -13.10 -3.76
C THR A 407 8.60 -13.17 -4.63
N VAL A 408 8.69 -13.70 -5.86
CA VAL A 408 7.55 -13.88 -6.76
C VAL A 408 6.61 -14.96 -6.20
N MET A 409 5.31 -14.69 -6.24
CA MET A 409 4.26 -15.60 -5.80
C MET A 409 4.39 -16.98 -6.43
N SER A 410 3.89 -18.00 -5.74
CA SER A 410 3.83 -19.36 -6.28
C SER A 410 2.86 -19.44 -7.47
N HIS A 411 1.63 -18.99 -7.29
CA HIS A 411 0.56 -19.04 -8.29
C HIS A 411 -0.63 -18.17 -7.88
N TYR A 412 -1.59 -17.99 -8.79
CA TYR A 412 -2.92 -17.52 -8.44
C TYR A 412 -3.79 -18.68 -7.95
N LEU A 413 -4.48 -18.48 -6.83
CA LEU A 413 -5.37 -19.48 -6.25
C LEU A 413 -6.44 -19.90 -7.25
N ASP A 414 -6.55 -21.23 -7.47
CA ASP A 414 -7.52 -21.88 -8.35
C ASP A 414 -7.59 -21.32 -9.79
N ASP A 415 -6.49 -20.69 -10.26
CA ASP A 415 -6.40 -20.13 -11.61
C ASP A 415 -5.05 -20.48 -12.27
N PRO A 416 -4.86 -21.75 -12.70
CA PRO A 416 -3.62 -22.20 -13.33
C PRO A 416 -3.38 -21.55 -14.71
N GLU A 417 -4.44 -21.24 -15.46
CA GLU A 417 -4.33 -20.59 -16.77
C GLU A 417 -3.76 -19.19 -16.63
N LEU A 418 -4.34 -18.37 -15.76
CA LEU A 418 -3.84 -17.04 -15.48
C LEU A 418 -2.43 -17.07 -14.88
N THR A 419 -2.13 -18.09 -14.08
CA THR A 419 -0.77 -18.27 -13.55
C THR A 419 0.24 -18.49 -14.67
N ALA A 420 -0.07 -19.37 -15.62
CA ALA A 420 0.77 -19.65 -16.77
C ALA A 420 0.94 -18.44 -17.71
N GLU A 421 -0.10 -17.63 -17.87
CA GLU A 421 -0.04 -16.37 -18.64
C GLU A 421 0.81 -15.30 -17.94
N THR A 422 0.81 -15.29 -16.59
CA THR A 422 1.47 -14.26 -15.80
C THR A 422 2.92 -14.62 -15.46
N ILE A 423 3.22 -15.90 -15.25
CA ILE A 423 4.58 -16.40 -14.95
C ILE A 423 5.06 -17.25 -16.14
N VAL A 424 5.85 -16.63 -17.00
CA VAL A 424 6.36 -17.24 -18.24
C VAL A 424 7.87 -17.48 -18.09
N ASP A 425 8.34 -18.69 -18.25
CA ASP A 425 9.75 -19.09 -18.13
C ASP A 425 10.40 -18.60 -16.81
N GLY A 426 9.62 -18.57 -15.73
CA GLY A 426 10.04 -18.11 -14.41
C GLY A 426 10.13 -16.58 -14.29
N TRP A 427 9.63 -15.83 -15.25
CA TRP A 427 9.49 -14.38 -15.20
C TRP A 427 8.03 -13.99 -14.94
N LEU A 428 7.80 -13.23 -13.88
CA LEU A 428 6.52 -12.60 -13.61
C LEU A 428 6.36 -11.40 -14.56
N LEU A 429 5.37 -11.44 -15.43
CA LEU A 429 4.93 -10.33 -16.27
C LEU A 429 4.03 -9.42 -15.43
N THR A 430 4.51 -8.21 -15.11
CA THR A 430 3.79 -7.35 -14.14
C THR A 430 2.57 -6.63 -14.71
N GLY A 431 2.44 -6.60 -16.03
CA GLY A 431 1.46 -5.79 -16.73
C GLY A 431 1.75 -4.29 -16.67
N ASP A 432 2.87 -3.87 -16.10
CA ASP A 432 3.33 -2.48 -16.07
C ASP A 432 4.32 -2.23 -17.21
N LEU A 433 4.26 -1.05 -17.82
CA LEU A 433 5.14 -0.63 -18.90
C LEU A 433 6.19 0.34 -18.38
N GLY A 434 7.43 0.13 -18.78
CA GLY A 434 8.55 0.95 -18.33
C GLY A 434 9.82 0.71 -19.10
N LYS A 435 10.89 1.36 -18.70
CA LYS A 435 12.24 1.19 -19.22
C LYS A 435 13.28 1.32 -18.11
N MET A 436 14.44 0.71 -18.33
CA MET A 436 15.61 0.90 -17.47
C MET A 436 16.51 1.99 -18.07
N ASP A 437 16.97 2.92 -17.24
CA ASP A 437 17.97 3.88 -17.67
C ASP A 437 19.39 3.28 -17.63
N ALA A 438 20.37 4.02 -18.17
CA ALA A 438 21.77 3.57 -18.23
C ALA A 438 22.41 3.36 -16.84
N SER A 439 21.82 3.91 -15.78
CA SER A 439 22.27 3.74 -14.38
C SER A 439 21.56 2.61 -13.64
N GLY A 440 20.66 1.88 -14.33
CA GLY A 440 19.93 0.76 -13.79
C GLY A 440 18.71 1.16 -12.94
N HIS A 441 18.17 2.37 -13.15
CA HIS A 441 16.93 2.80 -12.50
C HIS A 441 15.72 2.49 -13.38
N LEU A 442 14.63 2.09 -12.77
CA LEU A 442 13.36 1.84 -13.44
C LEU A 442 12.56 3.15 -13.59
N LEU A 443 12.11 3.42 -14.80
CA LEU A 443 11.12 4.45 -15.12
C LEU A 443 9.83 3.74 -15.55
N LEU A 444 8.74 3.94 -14.81
CA LEU A 444 7.41 3.47 -15.20
C LEU A 444 6.68 4.54 -15.99
N LEU A 445 5.91 4.09 -16.99
CA LEU A 445 5.10 4.95 -17.84
C LEU A 445 3.59 4.73 -17.64
N GLY A 446 3.17 3.51 -17.29
CA GLY A 446 1.76 3.19 -17.07
C GLY A 446 1.48 1.71 -17.08
N ARG A 447 0.20 1.35 -17.11
CA ARG A 447 -0.28 -0.03 -17.20
C ARG A 447 -0.55 -0.43 -18.65
N LYS A 448 -0.10 -1.61 -19.06
CA LYS A 448 -0.32 -2.17 -20.40
C LYS A 448 -1.81 -2.15 -20.80
N LYS A 449 -2.68 -2.53 -19.88
CA LYS A 449 -4.15 -2.53 -20.09
C LYS A 449 -4.79 -1.16 -20.13
N ASN A 450 -4.17 -0.12 -19.54
CA ASN A 450 -4.66 1.24 -19.57
C ASN A 450 -4.14 2.00 -20.80
N MET A 451 -3.20 1.41 -21.52
CA MET A 451 -2.61 2.01 -22.72
C MET A 451 -3.69 2.25 -23.77
N ILE A 452 -3.76 3.46 -24.25
CA ILE A 452 -4.66 3.89 -25.31
C ILE A 452 -3.86 3.91 -26.60
N VAL A 453 -4.32 3.19 -27.61
CA VAL A 453 -3.68 3.18 -28.92
C VAL A 453 -4.47 4.12 -29.85
N THR A 454 -3.81 5.13 -30.39
CA THR A 454 -4.43 6.03 -31.36
C THR A 454 -4.66 5.34 -32.70
N ALA A 455 -5.52 5.91 -33.54
CA ALA A 455 -5.76 5.41 -34.91
C ALA A 455 -4.48 5.32 -35.75
N GLU A 456 -3.46 6.13 -35.41
CA GLU A 456 -2.13 6.18 -36.06
C GLU A 456 -1.14 5.17 -35.44
N GLY A 457 -1.59 4.29 -34.53
CA GLY A 457 -0.76 3.29 -33.87
C GLY A 457 0.17 3.84 -32.78
N LYS A 458 -0.04 5.07 -32.27
CA LYS A 458 0.76 5.64 -31.19
C LYS A 458 0.20 5.23 -29.84
N ASN A 459 1.08 4.83 -28.92
CA ASN A 459 0.73 4.47 -27.57
C ASN A 459 0.64 5.72 -26.69
N ILE A 460 -0.47 5.87 -25.97
CA ILE A 460 -0.69 6.89 -24.95
C ILE A 460 -0.89 6.19 -23.60
N TYR A 461 -0.15 6.63 -22.63
CA TYR A 461 -0.30 6.18 -21.24
C TYR A 461 -1.07 7.27 -20.48
N PRO A 462 -2.30 7.00 -20.01
CA PRO A 462 -3.10 8.00 -19.29
C PRO A 462 -2.35 8.63 -18.11
N GLU A 463 -1.59 7.81 -17.39
CA GLU A 463 -0.79 8.24 -16.24
C GLU A 463 0.29 9.27 -16.62
N ASP A 464 0.89 9.13 -17.80
CA ASP A 464 1.87 10.08 -18.33
C ASP A 464 1.22 11.44 -18.70
N VAL A 465 -0.01 11.38 -19.22
CA VAL A 465 -0.80 12.59 -19.50
C VAL A 465 -1.24 13.25 -18.19
N GLU A 466 -1.69 12.47 -17.22
CA GLU A 466 -2.10 12.94 -15.88
C GLU A 466 -0.99 13.70 -15.17
N ASN A 467 0.26 13.28 -15.34
CA ASN A 467 1.42 13.94 -14.73
C ASN A 467 1.54 15.42 -15.14
N VAL A 468 1.10 15.79 -16.34
CA VAL A 468 1.11 17.17 -16.81
C VAL A 468 0.02 18.01 -16.13
N PHE A 469 -1.07 17.36 -15.73
CA PHE A 469 -2.17 17.99 -15.02
C PHE A 469 -2.04 17.95 -13.49
N GLU A 470 -0.96 17.35 -12.96
CA GLU A 470 -0.66 17.40 -11.53
C GLU A 470 -0.64 18.86 -11.03
N SER A 471 -1.16 19.09 -9.82
CA SER A 471 -1.35 20.44 -9.25
C SER A 471 -2.41 21.31 -9.94
N LEU A 472 -3.35 20.73 -10.71
CA LEU A 472 -4.58 21.45 -11.01
C LEU A 472 -5.28 21.86 -9.69
N PRO A 473 -5.89 23.04 -9.62
CA PRO A 473 -6.64 23.48 -8.44
C PRO A 473 -8.00 22.77 -8.37
N VAL A 474 -7.97 21.45 -8.24
CA VAL A 474 -9.16 20.56 -8.20
C VAL A 474 -8.93 19.48 -7.15
N LYS A 475 -10.00 18.88 -6.66
CA LYS A 475 -9.91 17.80 -5.68
C LYS A 475 -9.25 16.57 -6.26
N GLU A 476 -9.69 16.16 -7.45
CA GLU A 476 -9.20 14.96 -8.14
C GLU A 476 -9.40 15.09 -9.65
N PHE A 477 -8.62 14.32 -10.41
CA PHE A 477 -8.82 14.17 -11.85
C PHE A 477 -8.33 12.81 -12.34
N CYS A 478 -8.79 12.41 -13.54
CA CYS A 478 -8.41 11.17 -14.19
C CYS A 478 -8.56 11.29 -15.71
N VAL A 479 -7.61 10.78 -16.50
CA VAL A 479 -7.65 10.79 -17.96
C VAL A 479 -8.24 9.49 -18.48
N PHE A 480 -9.18 9.59 -19.42
CA PHE A 480 -9.78 8.45 -20.09
C PHE A 480 -9.76 8.63 -21.62
N ALA A 481 -9.80 7.51 -22.33
CA ALA A 481 -10.22 7.49 -23.71
C ALA A 481 -11.74 7.77 -23.80
N ALA A 482 -12.19 8.65 -24.67
CA ALA A 482 -13.61 8.97 -24.81
C ALA A 482 -14.45 7.73 -25.19
N ASN A 483 -13.91 6.84 -26.04
CA ASN A 483 -14.59 5.61 -26.42
C ASN A 483 -14.65 4.57 -25.30
N TYR A 484 -13.78 4.68 -24.27
CA TYR A 484 -13.87 3.85 -23.07
C TYR A 484 -15.01 4.28 -22.14
N LEU A 485 -15.30 5.59 -22.07
CA LEU A 485 -16.42 6.13 -21.31
C LEU A 485 -17.74 5.95 -22.05
N TRP A 486 -17.75 6.21 -23.36
CA TRP A 486 -18.93 6.18 -24.23
C TRP A 486 -18.60 5.44 -25.51
N PRO A 487 -18.74 4.10 -25.54
CA PRO A 487 -18.41 3.29 -26.70
C PRO A 487 -19.16 3.73 -27.96
N GLN A 488 -18.45 4.08 -29.02
CA GLN A 488 -18.98 4.40 -30.31
C GLN A 488 -18.39 3.49 -31.39
N ARG A 489 -19.21 3.11 -32.38
CA ARG A 489 -18.78 2.28 -33.54
C ARG A 489 -18.14 3.10 -34.68
N THR A 490 -17.67 4.31 -34.41
CA THR A 490 -17.09 5.18 -35.44
C THR A 490 -15.59 5.03 -35.54
N LEU A 491 -15.07 5.08 -36.80
CA LEU A 491 -13.64 5.10 -37.14
C LEU A 491 -12.92 6.43 -36.79
N ALA A 492 -13.58 7.36 -36.09
CA ALA A 492 -12.96 8.58 -35.62
C ALA A 492 -11.88 8.24 -34.58
N GLY A 493 -10.72 8.86 -34.70
CA GLY A 493 -9.57 8.64 -33.81
C GLY A 493 -9.94 8.79 -32.33
N GLU A 494 -9.23 8.06 -31.48
CA GLU A 494 -9.44 8.10 -30.03
C GLU A 494 -9.16 9.50 -29.47
N GLN A 495 -10.08 10.03 -28.70
CA GLN A 495 -9.98 11.31 -28.03
C GLN A 495 -9.74 11.11 -26.53
N LEU A 496 -8.85 11.87 -25.96
CA LEU A 496 -8.61 11.88 -24.52
C LEU A 496 -9.54 12.88 -23.84
N VAL A 497 -10.13 12.49 -22.72
CA VAL A 497 -11.00 13.33 -21.90
C VAL A 497 -10.48 13.35 -20.48
N LEU A 498 -10.37 14.55 -19.90
CA LEU A 498 -10.03 14.74 -18.49
C LEU A 498 -11.31 14.76 -17.66
N VAL A 499 -11.51 13.78 -16.79
CA VAL A 499 -12.58 13.80 -15.78
C VAL A 499 -12.07 14.53 -14.55
N VAL A 500 -12.79 15.55 -14.11
CA VAL A 500 -12.37 16.45 -13.03
C VAL A 500 -13.43 16.45 -11.92
N HIS A 501 -13.02 16.15 -10.69
CA HIS A 501 -13.80 16.42 -9.49
C HIS A 501 -13.38 17.77 -8.91
N PRO A 502 -14.24 18.80 -8.98
CA PRO A 502 -13.89 20.15 -8.53
C PRO A 502 -13.79 20.24 -7.00
N ASP A 503 -13.02 21.21 -6.51
CA ASP A 503 -13.01 21.56 -5.10
C ASP A 503 -14.26 22.40 -4.75
N ALA A 504 -14.91 22.11 -3.62
CA ALA A 504 -16.19 22.72 -3.26
C ALA A 504 -16.13 24.26 -3.10
N ASP A 505 -14.95 24.81 -2.83
CA ASP A 505 -14.75 26.23 -2.49
C ASP A 505 -14.39 27.13 -3.69
N GLN A 506 -14.35 26.60 -4.92
CA GLN A 506 -13.92 27.41 -6.07
C GLN A 506 -15.04 27.63 -7.09
N ASN A 507 -15.17 28.89 -7.51
CA ASN A 507 -16.04 29.31 -8.61
C ASN A 507 -15.53 28.74 -9.93
N ILE A 508 -16.09 27.58 -10.33
CA ILE A 508 -15.51 26.55 -11.23
C ILE A 508 -15.59 26.96 -12.71
N ASN A 509 -16.41 27.95 -13.07
CA ASN A 509 -16.72 28.27 -14.46
C ASN A 509 -15.58 29.04 -15.14
N GLY A 510 -14.82 28.37 -15.99
CA GLY A 510 -13.81 28.92 -16.88
C GLY A 510 -12.36 28.91 -16.36
N ALA A 511 -12.12 28.85 -15.03
CA ALA A 511 -10.76 28.83 -14.51
C ALA A 511 -10.07 27.46 -14.75
N ILE A 512 -10.78 26.38 -14.53
CA ILE A 512 -10.28 25.01 -14.78
C ILE A 512 -9.99 24.82 -16.26
N GLY A 513 -10.91 25.21 -17.14
CA GLY A 513 -10.73 25.08 -18.60
C GLY A 513 -9.47 25.78 -19.08
N ARG A 514 -9.26 27.05 -18.71
CA ARG A 514 -8.04 27.81 -19.08
C ARG A 514 -6.76 27.16 -18.55
N GLU A 515 -6.77 26.62 -17.33
CA GLU A 515 -5.58 25.97 -16.77
C GLU A 515 -5.30 24.62 -17.45
N VAL A 516 -6.36 23.85 -17.77
CA VAL A 516 -6.24 22.62 -18.55
C VAL A 516 -5.69 22.93 -19.95
N GLU A 517 -6.26 23.92 -20.65
CA GLU A 517 -5.79 24.36 -21.96
C GLU A 517 -4.31 24.80 -21.94
N ARG A 518 -3.94 25.63 -20.98
CA ARG A 518 -2.54 26.07 -20.80
C ARG A 518 -1.56 24.92 -20.63
N ARG A 519 -1.90 23.91 -19.83
CA ARG A 519 -1.05 22.73 -19.61
C ARG A 519 -1.06 21.80 -20.81
N ASN A 520 -2.21 21.66 -21.45
CA ASN A 520 -2.40 20.82 -22.62
C ASN A 520 -1.48 21.23 -23.80
N THR A 521 -1.13 22.54 -23.93
CA THR A 521 -0.17 23.01 -24.94
C THR A 521 1.23 22.42 -24.77
N GLY A 522 1.62 22.02 -23.56
CA GLY A 522 2.90 21.37 -23.27
C GLY A 522 2.96 19.90 -23.70
N LEU A 523 1.83 19.30 -24.05
CA LEU A 523 1.75 17.91 -24.51
C LEU A 523 1.95 17.82 -26.03
N LEU A 524 2.53 16.69 -26.47
CA LEU A 524 2.56 16.34 -27.88
C LEU A 524 1.13 16.27 -28.45
N PRO A 525 0.88 16.68 -29.70
CA PRO A 525 -0.49 16.78 -30.24
C PRO A 525 -1.36 15.55 -30.00
N TYR A 526 -0.84 14.35 -30.20
CA TYR A 526 -1.57 13.10 -30.01
C TYR A 526 -1.84 12.72 -28.56
N LYS A 527 -1.18 13.36 -27.58
CA LYS A 527 -1.39 13.18 -26.13
C LYS A 527 -2.31 14.25 -25.53
N ARG A 528 -2.74 15.24 -26.30
CA ARG A 528 -3.59 16.32 -25.80
C ARG A 528 -4.98 15.83 -25.50
N VAL A 529 -5.55 16.28 -24.38
CA VAL A 529 -6.95 16.05 -24.07
C VAL A 529 -7.82 16.95 -24.94
N SER A 530 -8.91 16.42 -25.49
CA SER A 530 -9.84 17.15 -26.35
C SER A 530 -10.83 18.01 -25.57
N GLY A 531 -10.99 17.70 -24.28
CA GLY A 531 -11.92 18.38 -23.40
C GLY A 531 -11.90 17.81 -22.00
N TYR A 532 -12.75 18.36 -21.15
CA TYR A 532 -12.91 17.89 -19.78
C TYR A 532 -14.37 17.72 -19.40
N VAL A 533 -14.62 16.84 -18.41
CA VAL A 533 -15.94 16.58 -17.83
C VAL A 533 -15.88 16.88 -16.35
N LEU A 534 -16.90 17.59 -15.85
CA LEU A 534 -17.08 17.82 -14.43
C LEU A 534 -17.85 16.66 -13.80
N TRP A 535 -17.28 16.06 -12.77
CA TRP A 535 -17.86 14.98 -11.98
C TRP A 535 -18.03 15.42 -10.54
N SER A 536 -19.24 15.34 -10.01
CA SER A 536 -19.59 15.91 -8.70
C SER A 536 -19.40 14.94 -7.52
N GLN A 537 -19.19 13.67 -7.79
CA GLN A 537 -19.05 12.65 -6.76
C GLN A 537 -17.57 12.33 -6.51
N ASP A 538 -17.26 11.82 -5.32
CA ASP A 538 -15.93 11.31 -5.01
C ASP A 538 -15.56 10.13 -5.93
N PHE A 539 -14.30 10.06 -6.32
CA PHE A 539 -13.84 8.95 -7.13
C PHE A 539 -13.81 7.65 -6.31
N PRO A 540 -14.34 6.54 -6.85
CA PRO A 540 -14.33 5.25 -6.17
C PRO A 540 -12.89 4.78 -5.97
N ARG A 541 -12.56 4.36 -4.74
CA ARG A 541 -11.19 3.99 -4.35
C ARG A 541 -11.12 2.61 -3.71
N THR A 542 -9.96 2.00 -3.81
CA THR A 542 -9.57 0.85 -2.99
C THR A 542 -9.28 1.31 -1.55
N ALA A 543 -9.13 0.38 -0.61
CA ALA A 543 -8.70 0.72 0.75
C ALA A 543 -7.30 1.38 0.79
N SER A 544 -6.44 1.07 -0.18
CA SER A 544 -5.14 1.74 -0.40
C SER A 544 -5.25 3.09 -1.11
N LEU A 545 -6.46 3.66 -1.22
CA LEU A 545 -6.75 4.96 -1.83
C LEU A 545 -6.48 5.07 -3.34
N LYS A 546 -6.29 3.95 -4.06
CA LYS A 546 -6.18 3.94 -5.53
C LYS A 546 -7.54 4.12 -6.18
N ILE A 547 -7.61 4.91 -7.26
CA ILE A 547 -8.84 5.09 -8.05
C ILE A 547 -9.21 3.78 -8.75
N LYS A 548 -10.45 3.34 -8.57
CA LYS A 548 -11.04 2.21 -9.32
C LYS A 548 -11.54 2.74 -10.68
N ARG A 549 -10.62 2.89 -11.66
CA ARG A 549 -10.90 3.51 -12.97
C ARG A 549 -12.07 2.89 -13.71
N ASN A 550 -12.20 1.57 -13.70
CA ASN A 550 -13.31 0.85 -14.35
C ASN A 550 -14.66 1.20 -13.72
N VAL A 551 -14.73 1.25 -12.39
CA VAL A 551 -15.94 1.62 -11.66
C VAL A 551 -16.30 3.09 -11.92
N LEU A 552 -15.31 3.98 -11.90
CA LEU A 552 -15.50 5.39 -12.23
C LEU A 552 -16.03 5.58 -13.65
N ALA A 553 -15.43 4.89 -14.63
CA ALA A 553 -15.86 4.95 -16.02
C ALA A 553 -17.30 4.45 -16.20
N GLU A 554 -17.66 3.35 -15.54
CA GLU A 554 -19.04 2.82 -15.56
C GLU A 554 -20.04 3.80 -14.94
N GLN A 555 -19.70 4.43 -13.82
CA GLN A 555 -20.55 5.45 -13.20
C GLN A 555 -20.75 6.66 -14.11
N ILE A 556 -19.67 7.15 -14.73
CA ILE A 556 -19.73 8.27 -15.68
C ILE A 556 -20.58 7.90 -16.89
N GLY A 557 -20.34 6.74 -17.51
CA GLY A 557 -21.08 6.30 -18.69
C GLY A 557 -22.58 6.08 -18.45
N ARG A 558 -22.97 5.78 -17.19
CA ARG A 558 -24.39 5.66 -16.80
C ARG A 558 -25.07 7.01 -16.53
N GLN A 559 -24.33 8.02 -16.05
CA GLN A 559 -24.90 9.28 -15.58
C GLN A 559 -24.71 10.43 -16.56
N LEU A 560 -23.71 10.37 -17.41
CA LEU A 560 -23.36 11.39 -18.38
C LEU A 560 -23.20 10.78 -19.77
N ASP A 561 -23.53 11.55 -20.78
CA ASP A 561 -23.24 11.23 -22.16
C ASP A 561 -22.08 12.07 -22.70
N ARG A 562 -21.69 11.84 -23.95
CA ARG A 562 -20.55 12.53 -24.58
C ARG A 562 -20.75 14.05 -24.73
N SER A 563 -21.99 14.55 -24.69
CA SER A 563 -22.29 15.98 -24.76
C SER A 563 -21.87 16.74 -23.49
N ALA A 564 -21.62 16.01 -22.39
CA ALA A 564 -21.09 16.57 -21.14
C ALA A 564 -19.62 17.01 -21.27
N VAL A 565 -18.90 16.60 -22.33
CA VAL A 565 -17.51 17.00 -22.58
C VAL A 565 -17.49 18.48 -22.97
N ARG A 566 -16.83 19.27 -22.15
CA ARG A 566 -16.54 20.68 -22.42
C ARG A 566 -15.26 20.76 -23.26
N PRO A 567 -15.33 21.23 -24.51
CA PRO A 567 -14.15 21.34 -25.38
C PRO A 567 -13.14 22.36 -24.82
N LEU A 568 -11.86 22.19 -25.18
CA LEU A 568 -10.77 23.10 -24.86
C LEU A 568 -10.48 24.02 -26.04
#